data_dbb1465a5350193fa151a0e7d1e80bdf
#
_entry.id   dbb1465a5350193fa151a0e7d1e80bdf
#
_cell.length_a   1.000
_cell.length_b   1.000
_cell.length_c   1.000
_cell.angle_alpha   90.00
_cell.angle_beta   90.00
_cell.angle_gamma   90.00
#
_symmetry.space_group_name_H-M   'P 1'
#
loop_
_entity.id
_entity.type
_entity.pdbx_description
1 polymer ?
#
loop_
_entity_poly.entity_id
_entity_poly.type
_entity_poly.pdbx_seq_one_letter_code
_entity_poly.pdbx_strand_id
1 'polypeptide(L)'
;MLLRQMLYRTEIRFLPVIASFWLRLQSTPNYEELIRMLCERMLDRKILQRFSENEEYSDLLNGIRLLISGGGQVEVERFEESMGPFRVAGLEKILREKMWQSPISVTEKLWYRGIIYRQDRMIDGAVKECYIVPDDLLQRFSLLIPPENGTELKNKQPDVTVRPAIPSETKHVSPEENKLIDVFCLAAALKRDEKPLIIPGLEISDNYQRFLEMLLKDGGFFTGSTDVDTEAIRSFLIQNRTAAQIHLTAAWRKASEYCELTETDELTVLQLPKFDYQKPRERVIQIISSLEGDTWWSLNGLINAVKNSFPMFLRNSFSEEQWRITDKEGNDLNGMGAWYQLEGAYLRFLLLGPLQWLGVVRIGYADLDGKEAAAFRISKNGLFLLTESENDVIPEKILAKPNLEQDLPGISSDGAISCSNKVPRYFRYMCARYCEIDSFNKHNTTVFQITPSSLGNASSKGLKRTAFLQLLLRFSRNKVPPALENMLSVSNKSELPAVIYNATILSVPDENIFRDLLEASRLGKWILQQINPTSVLIDPKGIKDIRRFLMEKEIFVDIQK
;
A
#
# COMPACT_ATOMS: atom_id res chain seq x y z
N MET A 1 -23.63 9.50 2.36
CA MET A 1 -24.18 10.35 1.26
C MET A 1 -23.94 11.81 1.60
N LEU A 2 -23.49 12.64 0.64
CA LEU A 2 -23.14 14.05 0.90
C LEU A 2 -24.39 14.94 1.07
N LEU A 3 -24.24 16.03 1.81
CA LEU A 3 -25.32 17.00 2.03
C LEU A 3 -25.93 17.50 0.72
N ARG A 4 -25.09 17.81 -0.28
CA ARG A 4 -25.54 18.25 -1.60
C ARG A 4 -26.45 17.23 -2.28
N GLN A 5 -26.14 15.96 -2.20
CA GLN A 5 -26.95 14.87 -2.77
C GLN A 5 -28.30 14.74 -2.05
N MET A 6 -28.30 14.94 -0.73
CA MET A 6 -29.53 14.90 0.05
C MET A 6 -30.44 16.08 -0.28
N LEU A 7 -29.87 17.29 -0.42
CA LEU A 7 -30.64 18.48 -0.81
C LEU A 7 -31.23 18.35 -2.24
N TYR A 8 -30.50 17.74 -3.18
CA TYR A 8 -31.06 17.45 -4.52
C TYR A 8 -32.21 16.43 -4.51
N ARG A 9 -32.24 15.52 -3.54
CA ARG A 9 -33.34 14.55 -3.36
C ARG A 9 -34.49 15.11 -2.55
N THR A 10 -34.29 16.23 -1.89
CA THR A 10 -35.35 16.92 -1.12
C THR A 10 -36.32 17.59 -2.08
N GLU A 11 -37.61 17.48 -1.80
CA GLU A 11 -38.65 18.12 -2.62
C GLU A 11 -38.40 19.62 -2.70
N ILE A 12 -38.43 20.17 -3.92
CA ILE A 12 -38.05 21.57 -4.21
C ILE A 12 -38.78 22.59 -3.35
N ARG A 13 -40.06 22.33 -3.05
CA ARG A 13 -40.91 23.19 -2.20
C ARG A 13 -40.52 23.17 -0.71
N PHE A 14 -39.74 22.20 -0.30
CA PHE A 14 -39.26 22.09 1.08
C PHE A 14 -37.92 22.79 1.31
N LEU A 15 -37.13 23.00 0.28
CA LEU A 15 -35.83 23.69 0.40
C LEU A 15 -35.93 25.10 1.00
N PRO A 16 -36.95 25.94 0.71
CA PRO A 16 -37.11 27.22 1.38
C PRO A 16 -37.33 27.09 2.90
N VAL A 17 -37.92 25.99 3.36
CA VAL A 17 -38.05 25.71 4.81
C VAL A 17 -36.69 25.52 5.42
N ILE A 18 -35.86 24.64 4.84
CA ILE A 18 -34.47 24.45 5.30
C ILE A 18 -33.72 25.78 5.25
N ALA A 19 -33.82 26.51 4.15
CA ALA A 19 -33.14 27.78 3.94
C ALA A 19 -33.50 28.85 5.00
N SER A 20 -34.72 28.82 5.50
CA SER A 20 -35.17 29.77 6.53
C SER A 20 -34.36 29.70 7.84
N PHE A 21 -33.72 28.57 8.13
CA PHE A 21 -32.87 28.40 9.32
C PHE A 21 -31.42 28.77 9.07
N TRP A 22 -30.94 28.66 7.85
CA TRP A 22 -29.50 28.83 7.54
C TRP A 22 -29.18 30.11 6.79
N LEU A 23 -30.11 30.64 6.01
CA LEU A 23 -29.88 31.79 5.12
C LEU A 23 -30.81 32.94 5.46
N ARG A 24 -30.31 34.17 5.29
CA ARG A 24 -31.12 35.41 5.26
C ARG A 24 -31.29 35.79 3.80
N LEU A 25 -32.32 35.27 3.14
CA LEU A 25 -32.59 35.54 1.73
C LEU A 25 -33.27 36.91 1.56
N GLN A 26 -32.73 37.76 0.69
CA GLN A 26 -33.35 39.02 0.28
C GLN A 26 -34.17 38.86 -1.02
N SER A 27 -33.90 37.81 -1.79
CA SER A 27 -34.59 37.43 -3.02
C SER A 27 -34.67 35.91 -3.13
N THR A 28 -35.53 35.37 -3.95
CA THR A 28 -35.65 33.95 -4.21
C THR A 28 -34.61 33.50 -5.24
N PRO A 29 -33.51 32.83 -4.84
CA PRO A 29 -32.52 32.30 -5.77
C PRO A 29 -33.14 31.15 -6.60
N ASN A 30 -32.51 30.84 -7.73
CA ASN A 30 -32.88 29.64 -8.47
C ASN A 30 -32.53 28.36 -7.68
N TYR A 31 -33.03 27.23 -8.11
CA TYR A 31 -32.91 25.94 -7.41
C TYR A 31 -31.43 25.54 -7.15
N GLU A 32 -30.57 25.60 -8.16
CA GLU A 32 -29.18 25.20 -8.04
C GLU A 32 -28.38 26.17 -7.14
N GLU A 33 -28.66 27.45 -7.27
CA GLU A 33 -28.05 28.48 -6.43
C GLU A 33 -28.45 28.33 -4.97
N LEU A 34 -29.72 28.00 -4.70
CA LEU A 34 -30.20 27.75 -3.34
C LEU A 34 -29.48 26.55 -2.70
N ILE A 35 -29.33 25.44 -3.43
CA ILE A 35 -28.59 24.27 -2.94
C ILE A 35 -27.13 24.62 -2.69
N ARG A 36 -26.48 25.35 -3.60
CA ARG A 36 -25.10 25.78 -3.41
C ARG A 36 -24.94 26.63 -2.15
N MET A 37 -25.80 27.63 -1.97
CA MET A 37 -25.77 28.51 -0.79
C MET A 37 -26.03 27.73 0.51
N LEU A 38 -26.97 26.76 0.49
CA LEU A 38 -27.22 25.89 1.64
C LEU A 38 -26.01 25.03 1.99
N CYS A 39 -25.39 24.38 1.01
CA CYS A 39 -24.17 23.59 1.24
C CYS A 39 -23.05 24.44 1.82
N GLU A 40 -22.75 25.59 1.21
CA GLU A 40 -21.72 26.51 1.70
C GLU A 40 -21.99 26.93 3.15
N ARG A 41 -23.24 27.23 3.47
CA ARG A 41 -23.62 27.72 4.79
C ARG A 41 -23.67 26.63 5.86
N MET A 42 -24.25 25.48 5.55
CA MET A 42 -24.40 24.36 6.47
C MET A 42 -23.06 23.67 6.77
N LEU A 43 -22.08 23.77 5.86
CA LEU A 43 -20.74 23.21 6.05
C LEU A 43 -19.70 24.23 6.53
N ASP A 44 -20.10 25.51 6.71
CA ASP A 44 -19.19 26.54 7.23
C ASP A 44 -18.83 26.29 8.70
N ARG A 45 -17.52 26.12 8.95
CA ARG A 45 -16.99 25.79 10.28
C ARG A 45 -17.38 26.83 11.34
N LYS A 46 -17.35 28.11 11.00
CA LYS A 46 -17.64 29.19 11.96
C LYS A 46 -19.13 29.19 12.37
N ILE A 47 -20.00 28.83 11.44
CA ILE A 47 -21.44 28.74 11.68
C ILE A 47 -21.76 27.55 12.54
N LEU A 48 -21.22 26.39 12.20
CA LEU A 48 -21.40 25.17 12.98
C LEU A 48 -20.77 25.29 14.39
N GLN A 49 -19.66 26.00 14.52
CA GLN A 49 -19.07 26.29 15.83
C GLN A 49 -20.00 27.18 16.67
N ARG A 50 -20.55 28.23 16.10
CA ARG A 50 -21.56 29.07 16.81
C ARG A 50 -22.81 28.30 17.16
N PHE A 51 -23.23 27.37 16.28
CA PHE A 51 -24.36 26.47 16.52
C PHE A 51 -24.04 25.53 17.71
N SER A 52 -22.84 25.00 17.82
CA SER A 52 -22.42 24.11 18.90
C SER A 52 -22.16 24.83 20.24
N GLU A 53 -21.88 26.12 20.23
CA GLU A 53 -21.63 26.92 21.42
C GLU A 53 -22.91 27.63 21.99
N ASN A 54 -24.01 27.60 21.25
CA ASN A 54 -25.25 28.23 21.64
C ASN A 54 -26.11 27.31 22.52
N GLU A 55 -26.34 27.70 23.78
CA GLU A 55 -27.15 26.94 24.74
C GLU A 55 -28.59 26.69 24.25
N GLU A 56 -29.13 27.54 23.38
CA GLU A 56 -30.46 27.39 22.80
C GLU A 56 -30.59 26.10 21.94
N TYR A 57 -29.47 25.59 21.44
CA TYR A 57 -29.41 24.38 20.62
C TYR A 57 -28.94 23.13 21.38
N SER A 58 -28.86 23.19 22.72
CA SER A 58 -28.37 22.08 23.53
C SER A 58 -29.13 20.77 23.31
N ASP A 59 -30.46 20.84 23.16
CA ASP A 59 -31.32 19.71 22.83
C ASP A 59 -31.00 19.11 21.44
N LEU A 60 -30.76 19.97 20.45
CA LEU A 60 -30.37 19.54 19.10
C LEU A 60 -28.99 18.86 19.09
N LEU A 61 -28.06 19.39 19.91
CA LEU A 61 -26.73 18.81 20.06
C LEU A 61 -26.79 17.39 20.67
N ASN A 62 -27.74 17.11 21.58
CA ASN A 62 -27.93 15.77 22.12
C ASN A 62 -28.40 14.79 21.03
N GLY A 63 -29.31 15.21 20.15
CA GLY A 63 -29.73 14.41 18.99
C GLY A 63 -28.57 14.16 18.00
N ILE A 64 -27.73 15.17 17.78
CA ILE A 64 -26.54 15.04 16.92
C ILE A 64 -25.50 14.13 17.59
N ARG A 65 -25.27 14.21 18.90
CA ARG A 65 -24.39 13.28 19.65
C ARG A 65 -24.86 11.83 19.51
N LEU A 66 -26.17 11.58 19.62
CA LEU A 66 -26.72 10.24 19.45
C LEU A 66 -26.46 9.70 18.04
N LEU A 67 -26.58 10.54 17.01
CA LEU A 67 -26.27 10.17 15.62
C LEU A 67 -24.77 9.96 15.42
N ILE A 68 -23.91 10.81 16.00
CA ILE A 68 -22.45 10.62 15.96
C ILE A 68 -22.07 9.28 16.61
N SER A 69 -22.63 8.94 17.77
CA SER A 69 -22.38 7.67 18.47
C SER A 69 -22.89 6.46 17.68
N GLY A 70 -23.94 6.63 16.87
CA GLY A 70 -24.49 5.62 15.96
C GLY A 70 -23.78 5.56 14.60
N GLY A 71 -22.63 6.22 14.44
CA GLY A 71 -21.90 6.21 13.17
C GLY A 71 -22.60 7.00 12.04
N GLY A 72 -23.43 7.99 12.39
CA GLY A 72 -24.18 8.82 11.45
C GLY A 72 -25.56 8.31 11.10
N GLN A 73 -25.99 7.20 11.68
CA GLN A 73 -27.31 6.61 11.48
C GLN A 73 -27.86 5.98 12.76
N VAL A 74 -29.17 6.09 12.96
CA VAL A 74 -29.90 5.48 14.09
C VAL A 74 -31.29 5.06 13.58
N GLU A 75 -31.78 3.88 13.97
CA GLU A 75 -33.12 3.41 13.64
C GLU A 75 -34.18 4.44 14.08
N VAL A 76 -35.20 4.64 13.26
CA VAL A 76 -36.24 5.65 13.50
C VAL A 76 -36.88 5.49 14.87
N GLU A 77 -37.32 4.27 15.22
CA GLU A 77 -37.95 3.97 16.51
C GLU A 77 -37.02 4.39 17.68
N ARG A 78 -35.78 3.93 17.67
CA ARG A 78 -34.80 4.23 18.72
C ARG A 78 -34.47 5.73 18.83
N PHE A 79 -34.42 6.42 17.69
CA PHE A 79 -34.15 7.85 17.68
C PHE A 79 -35.33 8.64 18.23
N GLU A 80 -36.56 8.29 17.80
CA GLU A 80 -37.79 8.96 18.24
C GLU A 80 -38.11 8.69 19.73
N GLU A 81 -37.79 7.50 20.26
CA GLU A 81 -37.88 7.22 21.69
C GLU A 81 -37.01 8.18 22.52
N SER A 82 -35.84 8.55 22.04
CA SER A 82 -34.87 9.38 22.77
C SER A 82 -35.08 10.88 22.52
N MET A 83 -35.44 11.26 21.28
CA MET A 83 -35.49 12.65 20.79
C MET A 83 -36.90 13.19 20.54
N GLY A 84 -37.90 12.35 20.78
CA GLY A 84 -39.30 12.61 20.55
C GLY A 84 -39.79 12.31 19.13
N PRO A 85 -41.11 12.08 18.98
CA PRO A 85 -41.68 11.56 17.76
C PRO A 85 -41.69 12.60 16.62
N PHE A 86 -41.68 12.08 15.39
CA PHE A 86 -41.92 12.87 14.18
C PHE A 86 -43.40 12.79 13.77
N ARG A 87 -44.04 13.94 13.60
CA ARG A 87 -45.46 13.97 13.13
C ARG A 87 -45.56 13.50 11.68
N VAL A 88 -46.29 12.41 11.45
CA VAL A 88 -46.55 11.93 10.12
C VAL A 88 -47.53 12.89 9.43
N ALA A 89 -47.02 13.73 8.52
CA ALA A 89 -47.80 14.69 7.75
C ALA A 89 -47.28 14.78 6.32
N GLY A 90 -48.16 14.84 5.35
CA GLY A 90 -47.75 15.13 3.97
C GLY A 90 -47.21 16.55 3.82
N LEU A 91 -46.33 16.79 2.83
CA LEU A 91 -45.67 18.08 2.62
C LEU A 91 -46.65 19.25 2.50
N GLU A 92 -47.78 19.07 1.81
CA GLU A 92 -48.84 20.10 1.68
C GLU A 92 -49.35 20.57 3.04
N LYS A 93 -49.53 19.65 3.99
CA LYS A 93 -49.97 19.98 5.34
C LYS A 93 -48.85 20.71 6.11
N ILE A 94 -47.62 20.22 6.00
CA ILE A 94 -46.47 20.83 6.63
C ILE A 94 -46.31 22.29 6.18
N LEU A 95 -46.41 22.55 4.88
CA LEU A 95 -46.25 23.89 4.30
C LEU A 95 -47.43 24.80 4.65
N ARG A 96 -48.68 24.30 4.55
CA ARG A 96 -49.87 25.09 4.85
C ARG A 96 -49.95 25.50 6.31
N GLU A 97 -49.65 24.59 7.22
CA GLU A 97 -49.71 24.80 8.68
C GLU A 97 -48.43 25.36 9.26
N LYS A 98 -47.38 25.53 8.42
CA LYS A 98 -46.05 26.04 8.82
C LYS A 98 -45.51 25.27 10.03
N MET A 99 -45.61 23.95 10.02
CA MET A 99 -45.29 23.07 11.16
C MET A 99 -43.83 23.24 11.65
N TRP A 100 -42.90 23.67 10.78
CA TRP A 100 -41.51 23.95 11.12
C TRP A 100 -41.33 25.15 12.08
N GLN A 101 -42.33 26.03 12.21
CA GLN A 101 -42.28 27.14 13.14
C GLN A 101 -42.62 26.74 14.58
N SER A 102 -43.29 25.60 14.74
CA SER A 102 -43.68 25.02 16.03
C SER A 102 -43.38 23.51 16.08
N PRO A 103 -42.09 23.10 15.99
CA PRO A 103 -41.70 21.71 16.07
C PRO A 103 -42.00 21.16 17.48
N ILE A 104 -42.52 19.91 17.57
CA ILE A 104 -42.90 19.29 18.85
C ILE A 104 -41.77 18.46 19.47
N SER A 105 -40.71 18.17 18.72
CA SER A 105 -39.62 17.29 19.14
C SER A 105 -38.27 17.74 18.60
N VAL A 106 -37.19 17.20 19.16
CA VAL A 106 -35.83 17.38 18.64
C VAL A 106 -35.71 16.77 17.25
N THR A 107 -36.36 15.61 17.01
CA THR A 107 -36.41 14.96 15.71
C THR A 107 -36.93 15.89 14.63
N GLU A 108 -38.07 16.55 14.88
CA GLU A 108 -38.63 17.52 13.93
C GLU A 108 -37.74 18.73 13.74
N LYS A 109 -37.15 19.26 14.82
CA LYS A 109 -36.22 20.41 14.75
C LYS A 109 -35.02 20.09 13.85
N LEU A 110 -34.43 18.91 13.98
CA LEU A 110 -33.31 18.49 13.16
C LEU A 110 -33.73 18.26 11.69
N TRP A 111 -34.89 17.63 11.47
CA TRP A 111 -35.38 17.32 10.13
C TRP A 111 -35.72 18.60 9.34
N TYR A 112 -36.48 19.55 9.95
CA TYR A 112 -36.81 20.84 9.30
C TYR A 112 -35.56 21.70 8.99
N ARG A 113 -34.46 21.49 9.69
CA ARG A 113 -33.17 22.16 9.41
C ARG A 113 -32.34 21.45 8.35
N GLY A 114 -32.79 20.29 7.83
CA GLY A 114 -32.03 19.48 6.87
C GLY A 114 -30.76 18.88 7.44
N ILE A 115 -30.70 18.67 8.78
CA ILE A 115 -29.58 18.01 9.43
C ILE A 115 -29.72 16.50 9.36
N ILE A 116 -30.94 15.96 9.48
CA ILE A 116 -31.25 14.53 9.39
C ILE A 116 -32.21 14.25 8.25
N TYR A 117 -32.12 13.03 7.71
CA TYR A 117 -32.94 12.52 6.63
C TYR A 117 -33.36 11.09 6.93
N ARG A 118 -34.52 10.64 6.45
CA ARG A 118 -34.98 9.25 6.55
C ARG A 118 -34.48 8.45 5.35
N GLN A 119 -33.95 7.25 5.62
CA GLN A 119 -33.52 6.31 4.60
C GLN A 119 -33.62 4.87 5.11
N ASP A 120 -33.99 3.97 4.19
CA ASP A 120 -33.91 2.53 4.43
C ASP A 120 -32.43 2.08 4.47
N ARG A 121 -32.09 1.31 5.49
CA ARG A 121 -30.76 0.73 5.71
C ARG A 121 -30.87 -0.75 6.04
N MET A 122 -29.89 -1.52 5.57
CA MET A 122 -29.74 -2.90 6.01
C MET A 122 -29.06 -2.91 7.38
N ILE A 123 -29.80 -3.33 8.41
CA ILE A 123 -29.30 -3.52 9.77
C ILE A 123 -29.64 -4.96 10.17
N ASP A 124 -28.65 -5.73 10.60
CA ASP A 124 -28.78 -7.13 11.03
C ASP A 124 -29.53 -8.04 10.03
N GLY A 125 -29.30 -7.80 8.74
CA GLY A 125 -29.93 -8.58 7.66
C GLY A 125 -31.39 -8.21 7.34
N ALA A 126 -31.94 -7.19 8.00
CA ALA A 126 -33.27 -6.64 7.73
C ALA A 126 -33.19 -5.20 7.21
N VAL A 127 -34.13 -4.84 6.33
CA VAL A 127 -34.30 -3.44 5.91
C VAL A 127 -34.99 -2.68 7.02
N LYS A 128 -34.34 -1.67 7.60
CA LYS A 128 -34.90 -0.81 8.63
C LYS A 128 -34.85 0.64 8.21
N GLU A 129 -35.85 1.41 8.54
CA GLU A 129 -35.86 2.84 8.31
C GLU A 129 -34.99 3.54 9.38
N CYS A 130 -34.06 4.40 8.94
CA CYS A 130 -33.11 5.09 9.80
C CYS A 130 -33.13 6.59 9.58
N TYR A 131 -32.89 7.36 10.64
CA TYR A 131 -32.42 8.72 10.51
C TYR A 131 -30.92 8.70 10.24
N ILE A 132 -30.52 9.46 9.23
CA ILE A 132 -29.12 9.60 8.83
C ILE A 132 -28.70 11.06 8.80
N VAL A 133 -27.44 11.36 9.08
CA VAL A 133 -26.81 12.67 8.84
C VAL A 133 -25.95 12.56 7.60
N PRO A 134 -25.96 13.55 6.68
CA PRO A 134 -25.02 13.59 5.56
C PRO A 134 -23.58 13.49 6.06
N ASP A 135 -22.74 12.69 5.37
CA ASP A 135 -21.39 12.31 5.84
C ASP A 135 -20.48 13.53 6.06
N ASP A 136 -20.52 14.50 5.15
CA ASP A 136 -19.76 15.75 5.23
C ASP A 136 -20.21 16.63 6.40
N LEU A 137 -21.49 16.67 6.70
CA LEU A 137 -22.05 17.38 7.83
C LEU A 137 -21.74 16.65 9.16
N LEU A 138 -21.87 15.33 9.18
CA LEU A 138 -21.51 14.48 10.31
C LEU A 138 -20.04 14.69 10.71
N GLN A 139 -19.14 14.67 9.74
CA GLN A 139 -17.72 14.91 9.98
C GLN A 139 -17.46 16.28 10.63
N ARG A 140 -18.18 17.32 10.18
CA ARG A 140 -18.04 18.66 10.77
C ARG A 140 -18.53 18.70 12.21
N PHE A 141 -19.68 18.11 12.49
CA PHE A 141 -20.20 18.03 13.85
C PHE A 141 -19.30 17.21 14.78
N SER A 142 -18.76 16.08 14.31
CA SER A 142 -17.84 15.25 15.11
C SER A 142 -16.56 15.96 15.53
N LEU A 143 -16.13 16.98 14.76
CA LEU A 143 -14.97 17.80 15.10
C LEU A 143 -15.29 18.91 16.10
N LEU A 144 -16.56 19.31 16.24
CA LEU A 144 -16.97 20.46 17.02
C LEU A 144 -17.69 20.09 18.33
N ILE A 145 -18.30 18.92 18.37
CA ILE A 145 -19.05 18.44 19.52
C ILE A 145 -18.19 17.39 20.24
N PRO A 146 -17.54 17.74 21.37
CA PRO A 146 -16.80 16.76 22.14
C PRO A 146 -17.76 15.68 22.70
N PRO A 147 -17.32 14.44 22.85
CA PRO A 147 -18.07 13.45 23.58
C PRO A 147 -18.26 13.92 25.04
N GLU A 148 -19.41 13.59 25.64
CA GLU A 148 -19.70 13.95 27.04
C GLU A 148 -18.59 13.46 28.00
N ASN A 149 -18.20 14.35 28.91
CA ASN A 149 -17.17 14.11 29.93
C ASN A 149 -17.46 12.83 30.72
N GLY A 150 -16.55 11.89 30.67
CA GLY A 150 -16.51 10.73 31.59
C GLY A 150 -16.38 9.37 30.97
N THR A 151 -16.55 9.23 29.70
CA THR A 151 -16.05 8.10 28.96
C THR A 151 -14.98 8.64 28.01
N GLU A 152 -13.69 8.50 28.41
CA GLU A 152 -12.66 8.32 27.40
C GLU A 152 -13.32 7.48 26.32
N LEU A 153 -13.38 7.99 25.09
CA LEU A 153 -13.43 7.13 23.92
C LEU A 153 -12.13 6.31 23.95
N LYS A 154 -12.01 5.41 24.92
CA LYS A 154 -11.36 4.15 24.67
C LYS A 154 -12.07 3.65 23.44
N ASN A 155 -11.38 3.82 22.30
CA ASN A 155 -11.69 3.23 21.03
C ASN A 155 -12.86 2.25 21.18
N LYS A 156 -14.14 2.70 21.04
CA LYS A 156 -15.19 1.76 20.73
C LYS A 156 -14.77 1.23 19.40
N GLN A 157 -14.10 0.10 19.48
CA GLN A 157 -13.72 -0.70 18.33
C GLN A 157 -14.95 -0.71 17.42
N PRO A 158 -14.78 -0.41 16.14
CA PRO A 158 -15.89 -0.49 15.23
C PRO A 158 -16.52 -1.87 15.44
N ASP A 159 -17.81 -1.90 15.73
CA ASP A 159 -18.56 -3.14 15.96
C ASP A 159 -18.75 -3.84 14.59
N VAL A 160 -17.60 -4.31 14.08
CA VAL A 160 -17.52 -4.99 12.79
C VAL A 160 -17.47 -6.48 13.07
N THR A 161 -18.60 -7.12 12.90
CA THR A 161 -18.68 -8.57 13.06
C THR A 161 -18.18 -9.25 11.79
N VAL A 162 -16.96 -9.79 11.87
CA VAL A 162 -16.37 -10.58 10.79
C VAL A 162 -16.64 -12.06 11.02
N ARG A 163 -17.05 -12.76 9.98
CA ARG A 163 -17.27 -14.21 10.05
C ARG A 163 -15.93 -14.96 10.19
N PRO A 164 -15.81 -15.90 11.16
CA PRO A 164 -14.69 -16.82 11.17
C PRO A 164 -14.58 -17.62 9.87
N ALA A 165 -13.35 -17.97 9.50
CA ALA A 165 -13.10 -18.81 8.33
C ALA A 165 -13.54 -20.26 8.58
N ILE A 166 -13.97 -20.92 7.52
CA ILE A 166 -14.27 -22.36 7.54
C ILE A 166 -13.06 -23.17 7.05
N PRO A 167 -12.95 -24.47 7.37
CA PRO A 167 -11.78 -25.28 7.00
C PRO A 167 -11.47 -25.30 5.50
N SER A 168 -12.47 -25.16 4.63
CA SER A 168 -12.28 -25.08 3.18
C SER A 168 -11.58 -23.79 2.72
N GLU A 169 -11.54 -22.75 3.53
CA GLU A 169 -10.87 -21.47 3.26
C GLU A 169 -9.40 -21.45 3.71
N THR A 170 -8.93 -22.52 4.38
CA THR A 170 -7.57 -22.62 4.93
C THR A 170 -6.87 -23.94 4.57
N LYS A 171 -7.14 -24.48 3.38
CA LYS A 171 -6.50 -25.72 2.88
C LYS A 171 -4.99 -25.58 2.71
N HIS A 172 -4.54 -24.40 2.34
CA HIS A 172 -3.14 -24.02 2.32
C HIS A 172 -2.95 -22.73 3.10
N VAL A 173 -1.78 -22.52 3.69
CA VAL A 173 -1.49 -21.35 4.52
C VAL A 173 -0.14 -20.77 4.15
N SER A 174 -0.06 -19.45 4.04
CA SER A 174 1.20 -18.74 3.78
C SER A 174 2.27 -19.07 4.84
N PRO A 175 3.57 -19.06 4.47
CA PRO A 175 4.68 -19.31 5.40
C PRO A 175 4.61 -18.39 6.62
N GLU A 176 5.12 -18.86 7.77
CA GLU A 176 5.21 -18.03 8.98
C GLU A 176 6.37 -17.04 8.91
N GLU A 177 7.44 -17.39 8.21
CA GLU A 177 8.62 -16.54 8.06
C GLU A 177 8.37 -15.36 7.13
N ASN A 178 8.62 -14.17 7.66
CA ASN A 178 8.57 -12.93 6.90
C ASN A 178 9.93 -12.61 6.27
N LYS A 179 9.93 -12.41 4.96
CA LYS A 179 11.13 -12.14 4.16
C LYS A 179 11.43 -10.64 4.00
N LEU A 180 10.49 -9.76 4.33
CA LEU A 180 10.56 -8.34 4.00
C LEU A 180 11.86 -7.69 4.47
N ILE A 181 12.26 -7.90 5.74
CA ILE A 181 13.47 -7.28 6.29
C ILE A 181 14.72 -7.71 5.51
N ASP A 182 14.77 -8.98 5.11
CA ASP A 182 15.91 -9.55 4.39
C ASP A 182 15.98 -9.01 2.96
N VAL A 183 14.82 -9.00 2.26
CA VAL A 183 14.68 -8.43 0.91
C VAL A 183 14.93 -6.92 0.93
N PHE A 184 14.39 -6.20 1.92
CA PHE A 184 14.61 -4.76 2.08
C PHE A 184 16.10 -4.43 2.26
N CYS A 185 16.83 -5.22 3.03
CA CYS A 185 18.28 -5.07 3.21
C CYS A 185 19.03 -5.16 1.88
N LEU A 186 18.68 -6.15 1.04
CA LEU A 186 19.27 -6.31 -0.29
C LEU A 186 18.85 -5.16 -1.23
N ALA A 187 17.57 -4.79 -1.21
CA ALA A 187 17.05 -3.68 -2.01
C ALA A 187 17.73 -2.36 -1.69
N ALA A 188 17.96 -2.07 -0.40
CA ALA A 188 18.68 -0.89 0.04
C ALA A 188 20.13 -0.86 -0.48
N ALA A 189 20.83 -2.00 -0.48
CA ALA A 189 22.18 -2.12 -1.02
C ALA A 189 22.21 -1.90 -2.54
N LEU A 190 21.30 -2.56 -3.27
CA LEU A 190 21.20 -2.43 -4.72
C LEU A 190 20.82 -1.01 -5.13
N LYS A 191 19.85 -0.39 -4.45
CA LYS A 191 19.43 1.00 -4.71
C LYS A 191 20.59 1.98 -4.49
N ARG A 192 21.33 1.82 -3.39
CA ARG A 192 22.50 2.66 -3.10
C ARG A 192 23.55 2.64 -4.19
N ASP A 193 23.78 1.47 -4.78
CA ASP A 193 24.78 1.29 -5.83
C ASP A 193 24.20 1.43 -7.24
N GLU A 194 22.95 1.93 -7.36
CA GLU A 194 22.22 2.14 -8.64
C GLU A 194 22.11 0.86 -9.47
N LYS A 195 22.01 -0.29 -8.80
CA LYS A 195 21.80 -1.59 -9.44
C LYS A 195 20.29 -1.88 -9.56
N PRO A 196 19.88 -2.62 -10.59
CA PRO A 196 18.48 -3.05 -10.70
C PRO A 196 18.11 -3.97 -9.53
N LEU A 197 16.85 -3.89 -9.08
CA LEU A 197 16.33 -4.76 -8.03
C LEU A 197 15.99 -6.14 -8.61
N ILE A 198 17.02 -6.91 -8.89
CA ILE A 198 16.92 -8.29 -9.37
C ILE A 198 17.59 -9.18 -8.33
N ILE A 199 16.80 -10.07 -7.72
CA ILE A 199 17.26 -11.04 -6.74
C ILE A 199 16.94 -12.43 -7.28
N PRO A 200 17.91 -13.16 -7.85
CA PRO A 200 17.67 -14.49 -8.42
C PRO A 200 17.06 -15.46 -7.38
N GLY A 201 16.03 -16.19 -7.79
CA GLY A 201 15.29 -17.10 -6.91
C GLY A 201 14.19 -16.43 -6.08
N LEU A 202 13.98 -15.12 -6.24
CA LEU A 202 12.86 -14.38 -5.67
C LEU A 202 12.07 -13.70 -6.78
N GLU A 203 10.82 -14.07 -6.92
CA GLU A 203 9.88 -13.34 -7.78
C GLU A 203 9.43 -12.06 -7.05
N ILE A 204 9.80 -10.92 -7.62
CA ILE A 204 9.43 -9.61 -7.13
C ILE A 204 8.41 -9.05 -8.12
N SER A 205 7.14 -8.96 -7.70
CA SER A 205 6.10 -8.28 -8.49
C SER A 205 6.35 -6.77 -8.52
N ASP A 206 5.86 -6.10 -9.55
CA ASP A 206 5.99 -4.65 -9.68
C ASP A 206 5.43 -3.92 -8.45
N ASN A 207 4.31 -4.41 -7.89
CA ASN A 207 3.70 -3.84 -6.69
C ASN A 207 4.60 -3.98 -5.46
N TYR A 208 5.24 -5.14 -5.30
CA TYR A 208 6.18 -5.37 -4.20
C TYR A 208 7.45 -4.53 -4.36
N GLN A 209 7.93 -4.34 -5.60
CA GLN A 209 9.04 -3.43 -5.88
C GLN A 209 8.70 -1.99 -5.50
N ARG A 210 7.55 -1.46 -5.94
CA ARG A 210 7.10 -0.11 -5.57
C ARG A 210 6.89 0.05 -4.07
N PHE A 211 6.41 -1.00 -3.40
CA PHE A 211 6.31 -1.02 -1.94
C PHE A 211 7.69 -0.90 -1.26
N LEU A 212 8.69 -1.63 -1.73
CA LEU A 212 10.07 -1.50 -1.22
C LEU A 212 10.66 -0.10 -1.49
N GLU A 213 10.41 0.48 -2.65
CA GLU A 213 10.85 1.83 -3.00
C GLU A 213 10.20 2.89 -2.10
N MET A 214 8.90 2.75 -1.82
CA MET A 214 8.20 3.59 -0.84
C MET A 214 8.82 3.45 0.56
N LEU A 215 9.06 2.22 1.03
CA LEU A 215 9.69 2.01 2.34
C LEU A 215 11.10 2.61 2.42
N LEU A 216 11.87 2.58 1.34
CA LEU A 216 13.19 3.21 1.28
C LEU A 216 13.09 4.74 1.37
N LYS A 217 12.10 5.35 0.72
CA LYS A 217 11.85 6.79 0.75
C LYS A 217 11.25 7.23 2.09
N ASP A 218 10.09 6.69 2.44
CA ASP A 218 9.29 7.16 3.57
C ASP A 218 9.80 6.64 4.93
N GLY A 219 10.66 5.60 4.91
CA GLY A 219 11.43 5.15 6.07
C GLY A 219 12.63 6.03 6.42
N GLY A 220 12.90 7.10 5.66
CA GLY A 220 13.98 8.04 5.94
C GLY A 220 15.38 7.54 5.55
N PHE A 221 15.48 6.54 4.66
CA PHE A 221 16.77 5.98 4.25
C PHE A 221 17.39 6.69 3.04
N PHE A 222 16.54 7.38 2.26
CA PHE A 222 16.97 8.13 1.09
C PHE A 222 16.37 9.53 1.11
N THR A 223 17.23 10.53 0.88
CA THR A 223 16.86 11.92 0.68
C THR A 223 16.91 12.23 -0.82
N GLY A 224 15.74 12.27 -1.47
CA GLY A 224 15.66 12.38 -2.94
C GLY A 224 15.80 11.04 -3.67
N SER A 225 16.27 11.05 -4.92
CA SER A 225 16.33 9.84 -5.76
C SER A 225 17.54 8.95 -5.52
N THR A 226 18.67 9.52 -5.08
CA THR A 226 19.97 8.84 -4.99
C THR A 226 20.73 9.09 -3.69
N ASP A 227 20.44 10.18 -3.00
CA ASP A 227 21.15 10.51 -1.77
C ASP A 227 20.73 9.61 -0.62
N VAL A 228 21.72 8.92 -0.05
CA VAL A 228 21.52 7.91 0.97
C VAL A 228 21.83 8.48 2.34
N ASP A 229 20.90 8.42 3.28
CA ASP A 229 21.21 8.62 4.69
C ASP A 229 21.96 7.40 5.24
N THR A 230 23.29 7.52 5.24
CA THR A 230 24.17 6.42 5.65
C THR A 230 23.98 6.05 7.12
N GLU A 231 23.67 6.99 7.98
CA GLU A 231 23.47 6.74 9.42
C GLU A 231 22.13 6.07 9.69
N ALA A 232 21.07 6.51 9.00
CA ALA A 232 19.77 5.85 9.09
C ALA A 232 19.83 4.39 8.63
N ILE A 233 20.45 4.12 7.47
CA ILE A 233 20.66 2.74 7.01
C ILE A 233 21.49 1.94 8.01
N ARG A 234 22.60 2.48 8.51
CA ARG A 234 23.45 1.80 9.48
C ARG A 234 22.69 1.46 10.76
N SER A 235 21.96 2.42 11.31
CA SER A 235 21.11 2.22 12.47
C SER A 235 20.09 1.09 12.24
N PHE A 236 19.42 1.10 11.11
CA PHE A 236 18.46 0.03 10.73
C PHE A 236 19.13 -1.35 10.63
N LEU A 237 20.32 -1.43 10.07
CA LEU A 237 21.03 -2.71 9.85
C LEU A 237 21.55 -3.35 11.14
N ILE A 238 21.79 -2.56 12.20
CA ILE A 238 22.32 -3.08 13.48
C ILE A 238 21.24 -3.31 14.54
N GLN A 239 20.08 -2.67 14.43
CA GLN A 239 18.97 -2.87 15.39
C GLN A 239 18.42 -4.30 15.33
N ASN A 240 17.71 -4.76 16.35
CA ASN A 240 17.08 -6.09 16.32
C ASN A 240 15.92 -6.16 15.31
N ARG A 241 15.55 -7.39 14.89
CA ARG A 241 14.52 -7.59 13.84
C ARG A 241 13.15 -7.00 14.21
N THR A 242 12.77 -7.06 15.48
CA THR A 242 11.48 -6.50 15.93
C THR A 242 11.44 -4.99 15.74
N ALA A 243 12.51 -4.30 16.16
CA ALA A 243 12.63 -2.85 15.97
C ALA A 243 12.63 -2.49 14.47
N ALA A 244 13.36 -3.24 13.65
CA ALA A 244 13.38 -3.06 12.19
C ALA A 244 11.97 -3.23 11.57
N GLN A 245 11.23 -4.22 12.02
CA GLN A 245 9.87 -4.48 11.50
C GLN A 245 8.88 -3.39 11.91
N ILE A 246 8.96 -2.89 13.16
CA ILE A 246 8.18 -1.74 13.61
C ILE A 246 8.50 -0.51 12.77
N HIS A 247 9.78 -0.23 12.51
CA HIS A 247 10.21 0.88 11.67
C HIS A 247 9.58 0.83 10.28
N LEU A 248 9.67 -0.32 9.58
CA LEU A 248 9.08 -0.48 8.26
C LEU A 248 7.55 -0.40 8.29
N THR A 249 6.91 -0.92 9.33
CA THR A 249 5.45 -0.81 9.50
C THR A 249 5.03 0.64 9.70
N ALA A 250 5.76 1.40 10.53
CA ALA A 250 5.51 2.82 10.76
C ALA A 250 5.73 3.65 9.48
N ALA A 251 6.77 3.35 8.71
CA ALA A 251 7.05 4.01 7.42
C ALA A 251 5.86 3.83 6.45
N TRP A 252 5.35 2.61 6.30
CA TRP A 252 4.17 2.37 5.48
C TRP A 252 2.92 3.08 6.01
N ARG A 253 2.65 3.02 7.32
CA ARG A 253 1.48 3.69 7.91
C ARG A 253 1.45 5.18 7.60
N LYS A 254 2.62 5.84 7.62
CA LYS A 254 2.77 7.27 7.41
C LYS A 254 2.94 7.71 5.95
N ALA A 255 3.12 6.77 5.04
CA ALA A 255 3.29 7.04 3.61
C ALA A 255 2.03 7.68 3.02
N SER A 256 1.94 9.02 3.06
CA SER A 256 0.77 9.79 2.63
C SER A 256 0.62 9.83 1.11
N GLU A 257 1.72 9.68 0.37
CA GLU A 257 1.73 9.68 -1.11
C GLU A 257 1.52 8.29 -1.70
N TYR A 258 1.71 7.22 -0.90
CA TYR A 258 1.53 5.85 -1.38
C TYR A 258 0.04 5.50 -1.39
N CYS A 259 -0.48 5.20 -2.56
CA CYS A 259 -1.87 4.89 -2.79
C CYS A 259 -2.04 3.41 -3.19
N GLU A 260 -2.63 2.61 -2.32
CA GLU A 260 -2.84 1.19 -2.58
C GLU A 260 -3.78 0.92 -3.77
N LEU A 261 -4.62 1.88 -4.15
CA LEU A 261 -5.47 1.73 -5.35
C LEU A 261 -4.65 1.66 -6.64
N THR A 262 -3.57 2.46 -6.73
CA THR A 262 -2.69 2.43 -7.91
C THR A 262 -1.86 1.16 -8.00
N GLU A 263 -1.75 0.45 -6.88
CA GLU A 263 -0.98 -0.78 -6.75
C GLU A 263 -1.85 -2.04 -6.96
N THR A 264 -3.15 -1.88 -7.12
CA THR A 264 -4.09 -3.00 -7.26
C THR A 264 -4.12 -3.48 -8.71
N ASP A 265 -3.68 -4.73 -8.95
CA ASP A 265 -3.60 -5.29 -10.32
C ASP A 265 -4.96 -5.38 -11.04
N GLU A 266 -6.07 -5.39 -10.31
CA GLU A 266 -7.43 -5.49 -10.85
C GLU A 266 -7.96 -4.15 -11.40
N LEU A 267 -7.28 -3.03 -11.09
CA LEU A 267 -7.75 -1.69 -11.38
C LEU A 267 -6.81 -0.95 -12.34
N THR A 268 -7.38 -0.02 -13.11
CA THR A 268 -6.65 0.99 -13.87
C THR A 268 -7.06 2.36 -13.38
N VAL A 269 -6.14 3.05 -12.71
CA VAL A 269 -6.36 4.37 -12.14
C VAL A 269 -5.95 5.43 -13.13
N LEU A 270 -6.92 6.13 -13.71
CA LEU A 270 -6.71 7.18 -14.72
C LEU A 270 -6.59 8.56 -14.06
N GLN A 271 -7.33 8.79 -12.99
CA GLN A 271 -7.31 10.05 -12.25
C GLN A 271 -7.62 9.80 -10.77
N LEU A 272 -6.79 10.39 -9.89
CA LEU A 272 -7.04 10.45 -8.45
C LEU A 272 -6.90 11.88 -7.97
N PRO A 273 -7.74 12.32 -7.01
CA PRO A 273 -7.55 13.59 -6.34
C PRO A 273 -6.32 13.54 -5.43
N LYS A 274 -5.77 14.71 -5.10
CA LYS A 274 -4.82 14.82 -3.99
C LYS A 274 -5.56 14.53 -2.68
N PHE A 275 -5.21 13.43 -2.06
CA PHE A 275 -5.86 12.93 -0.86
C PHE A 275 -4.85 12.34 0.10
N ASP A 276 -5.20 12.35 1.37
CA ASP A 276 -4.43 11.66 2.40
C ASP A 276 -4.83 10.19 2.45
N TYR A 277 -4.06 9.35 1.76
CA TYR A 277 -4.28 7.91 1.67
C TYR A 277 -4.01 7.15 2.99
N GLN A 278 -3.49 7.82 4.02
CA GLN A 278 -3.38 7.26 5.36
C GLN A 278 -4.75 6.95 5.98
N LYS A 279 -5.75 7.81 5.77
CA LYS A 279 -7.05 7.68 6.45
C LYS A 279 -7.79 6.37 6.16
N PRO A 280 -7.96 5.94 4.89
CA PRO A 280 -8.55 4.63 4.61
C PRO A 280 -7.71 3.49 5.18
N ARG A 281 -6.37 3.57 5.09
CA ARG A 281 -5.44 2.60 5.64
C ARG A 281 -5.60 2.45 7.14
N GLU A 282 -5.58 3.55 7.88
CA GLU A 282 -5.77 3.56 9.34
C GLU A 282 -7.15 3.01 9.76
N ARG A 283 -8.19 3.27 8.97
CA ARG A 283 -9.52 2.69 9.22
C ARG A 283 -9.48 1.17 9.13
N VAL A 284 -8.84 0.61 8.12
CA VAL A 284 -8.70 -0.84 7.97
C VAL A 284 -7.82 -1.42 9.09
N ILE A 285 -6.74 -0.74 9.48
CA ILE A 285 -5.88 -1.13 10.59
C ILE A 285 -6.69 -1.20 11.90
N GLN A 286 -7.53 -0.20 12.19
CA GLN A 286 -8.41 -0.18 13.36
C GLN A 286 -9.36 -1.39 13.39
N ILE A 287 -9.99 -1.72 12.25
CA ILE A 287 -10.86 -2.89 12.13
C ILE A 287 -10.08 -4.18 12.40
N ILE A 288 -8.93 -4.35 11.77
CA ILE A 288 -8.10 -5.55 11.96
C ILE A 288 -7.61 -5.65 13.41
N SER A 289 -7.21 -4.54 14.02
CA SER A 289 -6.76 -4.51 15.42
C SER A 289 -7.87 -4.85 16.42
N SER A 290 -9.13 -4.77 16.02
CA SER A 290 -10.28 -5.17 16.85
C SER A 290 -10.57 -6.67 16.81
N LEU A 291 -9.98 -7.40 15.88
CA LEU A 291 -10.22 -8.83 15.70
C LEU A 291 -9.32 -9.66 16.64
N GLU A 292 -9.81 -10.83 17.01
CA GLU A 292 -9.07 -11.77 17.83
C GLU A 292 -7.87 -12.37 17.07
N GLY A 293 -6.67 -12.31 17.67
CA GLY A 293 -5.41 -12.59 16.99
C GLY A 293 -5.19 -14.04 16.57
N ASP A 294 -5.71 -15.03 17.29
CA ASP A 294 -5.47 -16.45 17.00
C ASP A 294 -6.53 -17.09 16.09
N THR A 295 -7.54 -16.32 15.70
CA THR A 295 -8.66 -16.79 14.89
C THR A 295 -8.37 -16.57 13.40
N TRP A 296 -8.73 -17.57 12.56
CA TRP A 296 -8.82 -17.40 11.12
C TRP A 296 -10.13 -16.72 10.75
N TRP A 297 -10.04 -15.61 10.04
CA TRP A 297 -11.17 -14.81 9.60
C TRP A 297 -11.39 -14.95 8.10
N SER A 298 -12.64 -15.01 7.65
CA SER A 298 -12.96 -15.04 6.23
C SER A 298 -12.62 -13.70 5.58
N LEU A 299 -11.88 -13.73 4.48
CA LEU A 299 -11.53 -12.56 3.68
C LEU A 299 -12.79 -11.87 3.14
N ASN A 300 -13.69 -12.65 2.53
CA ASN A 300 -14.98 -12.12 2.05
C ASN A 300 -15.87 -11.69 3.22
N GLY A 301 -15.77 -12.34 4.38
CA GLY A 301 -16.44 -11.94 5.61
C GLY A 301 -16.04 -10.53 6.04
N LEU A 302 -14.74 -10.20 6.03
CA LEU A 302 -14.23 -8.86 6.31
C LEU A 302 -14.73 -7.84 5.28
N ILE A 303 -14.63 -8.14 4.00
CA ILE A 303 -15.07 -7.25 2.92
C ILE A 303 -16.55 -6.91 3.08
N ASN A 304 -17.41 -7.90 3.35
CA ASN A 304 -18.83 -7.68 3.59
C ASN A 304 -19.09 -6.86 4.86
N ALA A 305 -18.38 -7.16 5.94
CA ALA A 305 -18.51 -6.44 7.21
C ALA A 305 -18.11 -4.97 7.07
N VAL A 306 -17.01 -4.67 6.35
CA VAL A 306 -16.61 -3.29 6.03
C VAL A 306 -17.63 -2.60 5.14
N LYS A 307 -18.17 -3.28 4.13
CA LYS A 307 -19.22 -2.72 3.27
C LYS A 307 -20.46 -2.32 4.06
N ASN A 308 -20.87 -3.15 5.00
CA ASN A 308 -22.06 -2.90 5.82
C ASN A 308 -21.84 -1.77 6.84
N SER A 309 -20.67 -1.74 7.49
CA SER A 309 -20.39 -0.79 8.56
C SER A 309 -19.83 0.54 8.05
N PHE A 310 -18.99 0.50 7.02
CA PHE A 310 -18.25 1.66 6.50
C PHE A 310 -18.23 1.71 4.96
N PRO A 311 -19.42 1.72 4.28
CA PRO A 311 -19.48 1.61 2.82
C PRO A 311 -18.73 2.73 2.09
N MET A 312 -18.53 3.88 2.74
CA MET A 312 -17.88 5.06 2.17
C MET A 312 -16.47 5.31 2.70
N PHE A 313 -15.83 4.32 3.35
CA PHE A 313 -14.54 4.53 4.02
C PHE A 313 -13.43 5.04 3.07
N LEU A 314 -13.49 4.64 1.80
CA LEU A 314 -12.55 5.05 0.76
C LEU A 314 -13.00 6.33 0.03
N ARG A 315 -14.31 6.56 -0.07
CA ARG A 315 -14.94 7.64 -0.86
C ARG A 315 -15.29 8.88 -0.06
N ASN A 316 -15.22 8.86 1.27
CA ASN A 316 -15.66 9.95 2.15
C ASN A 316 -15.00 11.31 1.90
N SER A 317 -13.92 11.35 1.12
CA SER A 317 -13.17 12.57 0.88
C SER A 317 -13.19 13.01 -0.58
N PHE A 318 -13.90 12.29 -1.46
CA PHE A 318 -13.93 12.57 -2.89
C PHE A 318 -15.36 12.85 -3.36
N SER A 319 -15.51 13.85 -4.21
CA SER A 319 -16.61 13.82 -5.18
C SER A 319 -16.27 12.76 -6.23
N GLU A 320 -17.24 11.95 -6.67
CA GLU A 320 -17.07 10.96 -7.74
C GLU A 320 -16.53 11.58 -9.05
N GLU A 321 -16.65 12.91 -9.20
CA GLU A 321 -16.12 13.69 -10.32
C GLU A 321 -14.58 13.88 -10.27
N GLN A 322 -13.94 13.61 -9.11
CA GLN A 322 -12.50 13.85 -8.92
C GLN A 322 -11.64 12.61 -9.17
N TRP A 323 -12.24 11.44 -9.33
CA TRP A 323 -11.50 10.24 -9.66
C TRP A 323 -12.07 9.53 -10.90
N ARG A 324 -11.19 8.87 -11.63
CA ARG A 324 -11.55 7.99 -12.73
C ARG A 324 -10.77 6.70 -12.61
N ILE A 325 -11.48 5.63 -12.28
CA ILE A 325 -10.93 4.29 -12.08
C ILE A 325 -11.75 3.33 -12.94
N THR A 326 -11.07 2.49 -13.69
CA THR A 326 -11.70 1.46 -14.53
C THR A 326 -11.23 0.07 -14.12
N ASP A 327 -11.99 -0.95 -14.47
CA ASP A 327 -11.49 -2.32 -14.51
C ASP A 327 -10.50 -2.52 -15.68
N LYS A 328 -9.98 -3.73 -15.84
CA LYS A 328 -9.03 -4.06 -16.93
C LYS A 328 -9.68 -4.05 -18.33
N GLU A 329 -10.97 -4.21 -18.39
CA GLU A 329 -11.76 -4.13 -19.62
C GLU A 329 -12.07 -2.67 -20.02
N GLY A 330 -11.74 -1.70 -19.16
CA GLY A 330 -11.93 -0.27 -19.42
C GLY A 330 -13.33 0.24 -18.99
N ASN A 331 -14.10 -0.54 -18.24
CA ASN A 331 -15.39 -0.10 -17.72
C ASN A 331 -15.20 0.80 -16.51
N ASP A 332 -15.83 1.96 -16.49
CA ASP A 332 -15.75 2.90 -15.36
C ASP A 332 -16.38 2.30 -14.08
N LEU A 333 -15.65 2.30 -12.98
CA LEU A 333 -16.09 1.80 -11.68
C LEU A 333 -16.68 2.93 -10.84
N ASN A 334 -17.96 3.23 -11.07
CA ASN A 334 -18.69 4.31 -10.42
C ASN A 334 -19.82 3.79 -9.52
N GLY A 335 -20.17 4.61 -8.53
CA GLY A 335 -21.29 4.34 -7.63
C GLY A 335 -21.12 3.10 -6.74
N MET A 336 -22.15 2.80 -5.96
CA MET A 336 -22.15 1.68 -5.01
C MET A 336 -22.25 0.29 -5.70
N GLY A 337 -22.60 0.25 -6.98
CA GLY A 337 -22.64 -0.99 -7.76
C GLY A 337 -21.25 -1.59 -7.96
N ALA A 338 -20.23 -0.74 -8.11
CA ALA A 338 -18.84 -1.13 -8.31
C ALA A 338 -18.06 -1.34 -6.99
N TRP A 339 -18.71 -1.32 -5.84
CA TRP A 339 -18.04 -1.34 -4.53
C TRP A 339 -17.12 -2.55 -4.33
N TYR A 340 -17.54 -3.73 -4.74
CA TYR A 340 -16.72 -4.93 -4.57
C TYR A 340 -15.49 -4.95 -5.49
N GLN A 341 -15.64 -4.38 -6.69
CA GLN A 341 -14.53 -4.26 -7.65
C GLN A 341 -13.52 -3.20 -7.22
N LEU A 342 -13.95 -2.15 -6.52
CA LEU A 342 -13.10 -1.04 -6.14
C LEU A 342 -12.65 -1.14 -4.67
N GLU A 343 -13.55 -0.95 -3.71
CA GLU A 343 -13.25 -1.02 -2.29
C GLU A 343 -12.89 -2.45 -1.85
N GLY A 344 -13.57 -3.44 -2.43
CA GLY A 344 -13.24 -4.84 -2.19
C GLY A 344 -11.85 -5.21 -2.69
N ALA A 345 -11.45 -4.72 -3.87
CA ALA A 345 -10.09 -4.92 -4.39
C ALA A 345 -9.03 -4.21 -3.53
N TYR A 346 -9.30 -2.96 -3.09
CA TYR A 346 -8.46 -2.25 -2.15
C TYR A 346 -8.22 -3.04 -0.85
N LEU A 347 -9.28 -3.58 -0.24
CA LEU A 347 -9.18 -4.39 0.99
C LEU A 347 -8.39 -5.68 0.75
N ARG A 348 -8.62 -6.36 -0.38
CA ARG A 348 -7.83 -7.54 -0.77
C ARG A 348 -6.36 -7.18 -0.90
N PHE A 349 -6.05 -6.12 -1.63
CA PHE A 349 -4.68 -5.69 -1.82
C PHE A 349 -3.99 -5.34 -0.49
N LEU A 350 -4.64 -4.63 0.43
CA LEU A 350 -4.08 -4.35 1.76
C LEU A 350 -3.70 -5.61 2.51
N LEU A 351 -4.55 -6.65 2.47
CA LEU A 351 -4.31 -7.91 3.18
C LEU A 351 -3.25 -8.78 2.51
N LEU A 352 -3.34 -8.95 1.19
CA LEU A 352 -2.46 -9.82 0.40
C LEU A 352 -1.11 -9.18 0.05
N GLY A 353 -1.04 -7.86 0.13
CA GLY A 353 0.13 -7.03 -0.10
C GLY A 353 0.73 -6.52 1.22
N PRO A 354 0.58 -5.22 1.54
CA PRO A 354 1.28 -4.56 2.64
C PRO A 354 1.19 -5.29 3.98
N LEU A 355 0.01 -5.71 4.42
CA LEU A 355 -0.15 -6.37 5.73
C LEU A 355 0.49 -7.75 5.78
N GLN A 356 0.44 -8.52 4.69
CA GLN A 356 1.14 -9.79 4.59
C GLN A 356 2.66 -9.58 4.45
N TRP A 357 3.10 -8.64 3.61
CA TRP A 357 4.52 -8.36 3.42
C TRP A 357 5.18 -7.86 4.71
N LEU A 358 4.50 -7.01 5.48
CA LEU A 358 4.94 -6.56 6.80
C LEU A 358 4.86 -7.67 7.87
N GLY A 359 4.27 -8.82 7.57
CA GLY A 359 4.12 -9.91 8.53
C GLY A 359 3.06 -9.65 9.60
N VAL A 360 2.16 -8.71 9.37
CA VAL A 360 1.03 -8.43 10.27
C VAL A 360 -0.02 -9.52 10.18
N VAL A 361 -0.29 -10.01 8.98
CA VAL A 361 -1.25 -11.10 8.76
C VAL A 361 -0.63 -12.29 8.03
N ARG A 362 -1.26 -13.44 8.19
CA ARG A 362 -1.04 -14.66 7.41
C ARG A 362 -2.27 -14.91 6.56
N ILE A 363 -2.07 -15.46 5.38
CA ILE A 363 -3.15 -15.74 4.41
C ILE A 363 -3.44 -17.24 4.36
N GLY A 364 -4.73 -17.58 4.37
CA GLY A 364 -5.26 -18.90 4.12
C GLY A 364 -5.87 -18.95 2.71
N TYR A 365 -5.67 -20.07 2.03
CA TYR A 365 -6.09 -20.28 0.65
C TYR A 365 -7.11 -21.44 0.58
N ALA A 366 -8.11 -21.29 -0.29
CA ALA A 366 -9.13 -22.31 -0.53
C ALA A 366 -8.64 -23.45 -1.43
N ASP A 367 -7.55 -23.22 -2.15
CA ASP A 367 -6.88 -24.20 -2.99
C ASP A 367 -5.54 -24.66 -2.38
N LEU A 368 -5.00 -25.79 -2.86
CA LEU A 368 -3.72 -26.32 -2.40
C LEU A 368 -2.52 -25.63 -3.06
N ASP A 369 -2.75 -24.97 -4.19
CA ASP A 369 -1.71 -24.29 -4.96
C ASP A 369 -1.43 -22.87 -4.43
N GLY A 370 -2.23 -22.38 -3.45
CA GLY A 370 -2.04 -21.07 -2.81
C GLY A 370 -2.38 -19.88 -3.73
N LYS A 371 -3.34 -20.03 -4.64
CA LYS A 371 -3.77 -19.01 -5.59
C LYS A 371 -5.05 -18.28 -5.16
N GLU A 372 -5.99 -19.02 -4.56
CA GLU A 372 -7.29 -18.48 -4.15
C GLU A 372 -7.27 -18.10 -2.67
N ALA A 373 -6.88 -16.86 -2.37
CA ALA A 373 -6.91 -16.32 -1.02
C ALA A 373 -8.35 -16.20 -0.51
N ALA A 374 -8.65 -16.86 0.62
CA ALA A 374 -10.00 -16.95 1.16
C ALA A 374 -10.11 -16.56 2.64
N ALA A 375 -9.00 -16.61 3.38
CA ALA A 375 -8.95 -16.32 4.81
C ALA A 375 -7.69 -15.55 5.18
N PHE A 376 -7.72 -14.92 6.34
CA PHE A 376 -6.54 -14.32 6.96
C PHE A 376 -6.55 -14.54 8.47
N ARG A 377 -5.37 -14.50 9.07
CA ARG A 377 -5.19 -14.53 10.53
C ARG A 377 -4.13 -13.51 10.91
N ILE A 378 -4.35 -12.78 11.99
CA ILE A 378 -3.34 -11.88 12.53
C ILE A 378 -2.18 -12.73 13.04
N SER A 379 -0.96 -12.40 12.66
CA SER A 379 0.23 -13.12 13.11
C SER A 379 0.45 -12.91 14.61
N LYS A 380 1.25 -13.78 15.25
CA LYS A 380 1.55 -13.68 16.70
C LYS A 380 2.07 -12.31 17.12
N ASN A 381 2.81 -11.62 16.24
CA ASN A 381 3.33 -10.28 16.47
C ASN A 381 2.51 -9.18 15.77
N GLY A 382 1.47 -9.54 15.01
CA GLY A 382 0.76 -8.62 14.15
C GLY A 382 0.12 -7.46 14.90
N LEU A 383 -0.65 -7.74 15.96
CA LEU A 383 -1.24 -6.69 16.79
C LEU A 383 -0.17 -5.82 17.46
N PHE A 384 0.90 -6.44 17.95
CA PHE A 384 2.03 -5.73 18.55
C PHE A 384 2.69 -4.77 17.53
N LEU A 385 2.91 -5.23 16.29
CA LEU A 385 3.48 -4.39 15.23
C LEU A 385 2.57 -3.20 14.91
N LEU A 386 1.26 -3.42 14.81
CA LEU A 386 0.29 -2.35 14.58
C LEU A 386 0.26 -1.35 15.74
N THR A 387 0.28 -1.82 16.99
CA THR A 387 0.25 -0.95 18.17
C THR A 387 1.53 -0.11 18.28
N GLU A 388 2.69 -0.75 18.21
CA GLU A 388 3.98 -0.05 18.41
C GLU A 388 4.36 0.84 17.22
N SER A 389 3.84 0.57 16.02
CA SER A 389 4.06 1.41 14.83
C SER A 389 3.19 2.67 14.77
N GLU A 390 2.26 2.85 15.70
CA GLU A 390 1.45 4.07 15.80
C GLU A 390 2.29 5.26 16.28
N ASN A 391 3.29 4.99 17.12
CA ASN A 391 4.17 6.00 17.67
C ASN A 391 5.40 6.24 16.78
N ASP A 392 5.92 7.48 16.80
CA ASP A 392 7.11 7.86 16.03
C ASP A 392 8.41 7.31 16.61
N VAL A 393 8.39 6.94 17.88
CA VAL A 393 9.56 6.50 18.61
C VAL A 393 9.39 5.05 19.03
N ILE A 394 10.30 4.19 18.57
CA ILE A 394 10.34 2.80 19.01
C ILE A 394 10.71 2.78 20.50
N PRO A 395 9.91 2.13 21.37
CA PRO A 395 10.18 2.09 22.79
C PRO A 395 11.57 1.54 23.12
N GLU A 396 12.26 2.17 24.08
CA GLU A 396 13.61 1.79 24.49
C GLU A 396 13.70 0.32 24.92
N LYS A 397 12.65 -0.20 25.58
CA LYS A 397 12.55 -1.64 25.94
C LYS A 397 12.64 -2.59 24.74
N ILE A 398 12.25 -2.12 23.54
CA ILE A 398 12.33 -2.92 22.31
C ILE A 398 13.73 -2.78 21.71
N LEU A 399 14.27 -1.56 21.66
CA LEU A 399 15.62 -1.30 21.16
C LEU A 399 16.69 -2.02 21.99
N ALA A 400 16.48 -2.15 23.31
CA ALA A 400 17.37 -2.84 24.21
C ALA A 400 17.39 -4.39 24.05
N LYS A 401 16.43 -4.97 23.31
CA LYS A 401 16.46 -6.41 23.04
C LYS A 401 17.69 -6.79 22.21
N PRO A 402 18.37 -7.92 22.54
CA PRO A 402 19.53 -8.34 21.80
C PRO A 402 19.19 -8.66 20.35
N ASN A 403 20.11 -8.32 19.45
CA ASN A 403 20.01 -8.79 18.06
C ASN A 403 20.42 -10.26 18.01
N LEU A 404 19.53 -11.12 17.58
CA LEU A 404 19.73 -12.57 17.47
C LEU A 404 20.39 -12.99 16.14
N GLU A 405 20.70 -12.03 15.27
CA GLU A 405 21.43 -12.28 14.02
C GLU A 405 22.94 -12.43 14.33
N GLN A 406 23.37 -13.64 14.65
CA GLN A 406 24.73 -13.94 15.10
C GLN A 406 25.38 -15.15 14.40
N ASP A 407 24.68 -15.74 13.41
CA ASP A 407 25.24 -16.83 12.62
C ASP A 407 26.46 -16.38 11.80
N LEU A 408 27.33 -17.33 11.50
CA LEU A 408 28.48 -17.09 10.65
C LEU A 408 28.11 -17.34 9.19
N PRO A 409 28.64 -16.57 8.23
CA PRO A 409 28.51 -16.87 6.81
C PRO A 409 29.35 -18.11 6.44
N GLY A 410 28.84 -18.91 5.51
CA GLY A 410 29.63 -19.93 4.82
C GLY A 410 30.43 -19.27 3.70
N ILE A 411 31.76 -19.40 3.70
CA ILE A 411 32.62 -18.85 2.64
C ILE A 411 33.37 -20.00 1.98
N SER A 412 33.22 -20.14 0.67
CA SER A 412 33.87 -21.17 -0.12
C SER A 412 35.07 -20.62 -0.90
N SER A 413 35.96 -21.51 -1.33
CA SER A 413 37.19 -21.14 -2.03
C SER A 413 36.97 -20.57 -3.44
N ASP A 414 35.83 -20.84 -4.04
CA ASP A 414 35.41 -20.30 -5.35
C ASP A 414 34.77 -18.91 -5.27
N GLY A 415 34.69 -18.34 -4.06
CA GLY A 415 34.16 -16.99 -3.84
C GLY A 415 32.66 -16.94 -3.56
N ALA A 416 31.99 -18.08 -3.35
CA ALA A 416 30.61 -18.07 -2.92
C ALA A 416 30.50 -17.80 -1.41
N ILE A 417 29.56 -16.91 -1.02
CA ILE A 417 29.27 -16.55 0.35
C ILE A 417 27.79 -16.86 0.64
N SER A 418 27.56 -17.87 1.48
CA SER A 418 26.20 -18.27 1.88
C SER A 418 25.83 -17.64 3.22
N CYS A 419 24.70 -16.92 3.26
CA CYS A 419 24.21 -16.19 4.42
C CYS A 419 22.76 -16.58 4.74
N SER A 420 22.52 -17.24 5.88
CA SER A 420 21.17 -17.40 6.41
C SER A 420 20.59 -16.04 6.85
N ASN A 421 19.28 -15.99 7.11
CA ASN A 421 18.62 -14.80 7.66
C ASN A 421 19.08 -14.45 9.10
N LYS A 422 19.85 -15.33 9.76
CA LYS A 422 20.47 -15.10 11.07
C LYS A 422 21.91 -14.56 10.99
N VAL A 423 22.50 -14.49 9.80
CA VAL A 423 23.75 -13.76 9.59
C VAL A 423 23.46 -12.27 9.69
N PRO A 424 24.29 -11.46 10.38
CA PRO A 424 24.03 -10.03 10.58
C PRO A 424 23.68 -9.29 9.29
N ARG A 425 22.59 -8.52 9.33
CA ARG A 425 22.09 -7.76 8.16
C ARG A 425 23.11 -6.80 7.59
N TYR A 426 23.91 -6.18 8.46
CA TYR A 426 24.99 -5.32 8.01
C TYR A 426 25.97 -6.06 7.11
N PHE A 427 26.34 -7.30 7.46
CA PHE A 427 27.21 -8.13 6.64
C PHE A 427 26.57 -8.46 5.29
N ARG A 428 25.32 -8.91 5.29
CA ARG A 428 24.56 -9.25 4.05
C ARG A 428 24.39 -8.03 3.14
N TYR A 429 24.10 -6.86 3.72
CA TYR A 429 24.04 -5.58 3.00
C TYR A 429 25.37 -5.25 2.33
N MET A 430 26.49 -5.43 3.04
CA MET A 430 27.81 -5.19 2.47
C MET A 430 28.16 -6.21 1.39
N CYS A 431 27.80 -7.50 1.58
CA CYS A 431 27.98 -8.51 0.53
C CYS A 431 27.23 -8.14 -0.76
N ALA A 432 25.97 -7.67 -0.67
CA ALA A 432 25.21 -7.22 -1.85
C ALA A 432 25.87 -6.03 -2.59
N ARG A 433 26.68 -5.24 -1.90
CA ARG A 433 27.43 -4.13 -2.50
C ARG A 433 28.72 -4.59 -3.19
N TYR A 434 29.43 -5.58 -2.60
CA TYR A 434 30.72 -6.07 -3.13
C TYR A 434 30.58 -7.23 -4.10
N CYS A 435 29.51 -8.00 -4.01
CA CYS A 435 29.29 -9.24 -4.76
C CYS A 435 28.09 -9.14 -5.71
N GLU A 436 27.94 -10.13 -6.55
CA GLU A 436 26.71 -10.41 -7.25
C GLU A 436 25.82 -11.28 -6.35
N ILE A 437 24.49 -11.10 -6.42
CA ILE A 437 23.54 -11.98 -5.75
C ILE A 437 23.31 -13.15 -6.70
N ASP A 438 23.76 -14.34 -6.29
CA ASP A 438 23.61 -15.56 -7.08
C ASP A 438 22.21 -16.16 -6.91
N SER A 439 21.75 -16.29 -5.65
CA SER A 439 20.45 -16.87 -5.37
C SER A 439 19.89 -16.44 -4.02
N PHE A 440 18.55 -16.47 -3.93
CA PHE A 440 17.78 -16.33 -2.70
C PHE A 440 16.82 -17.50 -2.58
N ASN A 441 17.00 -18.33 -1.57
CA ASN A 441 16.26 -19.59 -1.47
C ASN A 441 15.04 -19.52 -0.52
N LYS A 442 14.23 -20.58 -0.50
CA LYS A 442 13.00 -20.70 0.31
C LYS A 442 13.24 -20.59 1.83
N HIS A 443 14.47 -20.84 2.30
CA HIS A 443 14.85 -20.73 3.71
C HIS A 443 15.46 -19.37 4.06
N ASN A 444 15.18 -18.34 3.29
CA ASN A 444 15.72 -16.97 3.47
C ASN A 444 17.27 -16.95 3.53
N THR A 445 17.91 -17.86 2.81
CA THR A 445 19.36 -17.88 2.64
C THR A 445 19.70 -17.19 1.33
N THR A 446 20.62 -16.20 1.40
CA THR A 446 21.16 -15.51 0.24
C THR A 446 22.55 -16.05 -0.07
N VAL A 447 22.80 -16.40 -1.32
CA VAL A 447 24.14 -16.72 -1.81
C VAL A 447 24.65 -15.55 -2.63
N PHE A 448 25.83 -15.12 -2.31
CA PHE A 448 26.55 -14.07 -3.02
C PHE A 448 27.77 -14.65 -3.70
N GLN A 449 28.12 -14.17 -4.88
CA GLN A 449 29.31 -14.58 -5.62
C GLN A 449 30.26 -13.41 -5.76
N ILE A 450 31.49 -13.60 -5.30
CA ILE A 450 32.58 -12.66 -5.57
C ILE A 450 33.08 -12.91 -6.98
N THR A 451 33.01 -11.89 -7.83
CA THR A 451 33.54 -11.90 -9.20
C THR A 451 34.49 -10.72 -9.40
N PRO A 452 35.43 -10.79 -10.34
CA PRO A 452 36.27 -9.63 -10.70
C PRO A 452 35.40 -8.42 -11.12
N SER A 453 34.31 -8.67 -11.85
CA SER A 453 33.36 -7.64 -12.27
C SER A 453 32.69 -6.97 -11.07
N SER A 454 32.18 -7.77 -10.11
CA SER A 454 31.54 -7.22 -8.91
C SER A 454 32.49 -6.38 -8.06
N LEU A 455 33.74 -6.83 -7.90
CA LEU A 455 34.78 -6.06 -7.21
C LEU A 455 35.20 -4.79 -7.96
N GLY A 456 35.23 -4.84 -9.29
CA GLY A 456 35.44 -3.67 -10.14
C GLY A 456 34.35 -2.61 -9.95
N ASN A 457 33.10 -3.04 -10.01
CA ASN A 457 31.92 -2.20 -9.77
C ASN A 457 31.91 -1.61 -8.35
N ALA A 458 32.25 -2.41 -7.34
CA ALA A 458 32.39 -1.92 -5.96
C ALA A 458 33.50 -0.85 -5.84
N SER A 459 34.63 -1.06 -6.52
CA SER A 459 35.75 -0.10 -6.52
C SER A 459 35.35 1.23 -7.20
N SER A 460 34.60 1.20 -8.27
CA SER A 460 34.07 2.42 -8.95
C SER A 460 33.15 3.25 -8.05
N LYS A 461 32.46 2.62 -7.10
CA LYS A 461 31.63 3.27 -6.06
C LYS A 461 32.44 3.63 -4.79
N GLY A 462 33.77 3.58 -4.83
CA GLY A 462 34.66 3.94 -3.74
C GLY A 462 34.84 2.89 -2.64
N LEU A 463 34.38 1.66 -2.87
CA LEU A 463 34.53 0.56 -1.91
C LEU A 463 35.90 -0.13 -2.07
N LYS A 464 36.66 -0.21 -0.98
CA LYS A 464 38.01 -0.80 -1.00
C LYS A 464 37.96 -2.31 -0.79
N ARG A 465 38.67 -3.09 -1.61
CA ARG A 465 38.78 -4.56 -1.48
C ARG A 465 39.34 -5.00 -0.12
N THR A 466 40.31 -4.26 0.40
CA THR A 466 40.91 -4.52 1.72
C THR A 466 39.89 -4.36 2.86
N ALA A 467 38.96 -3.40 2.75
CA ALA A 467 37.87 -3.24 3.73
C ALA A 467 36.90 -4.42 3.67
N PHE A 468 36.65 -4.96 2.47
CA PHE A 468 35.83 -6.16 2.31
C PHE A 468 36.52 -7.39 2.92
N LEU A 469 37.82 -7.57 2.69
CA LEU A 469 38.57 -8.66 3.32
C LEU A 469 38.50 -8.58 4.85
N GLN A 470 38.70 -7.39 5.45
CA GLN A 470 38.57 -7.23 6.90
C GLN A 470 37.13 -7.54 7.39
N LEU A 471 36.11 -7.20 6.61
CA LEU A 471 34.74 -7.56 6.91
C LEU A 471 34.55 -9.09 6.91
N LEU A 472 35.07 -9.78 5.89
CA LEU A 472 35.01 -11.24 5.80
C LEU A 472 35.72 -11.90 6.99
N LEU A 473 36.94 -11.48 7.31
CA LEU A 473 37.72 -12.00 8.45
C LEU A 473 36.95 -11.81 9.77
N ARG A 474 36.42 -10.63 10.00
CA ARG A 474 35.66 -10.31 11.21
C ARG A 474 34.41 -11.20 11.37
N PHE A 475 33.60 -11.36 10.33
CA PHE A 475 32.32 -12.07 10.41
C PHE A 475 32.47 -13.58 10.24
N SER A 476 33.55 -14.11 9.64
CA SER A 476 33.85 -15.54 9.55
C SER A 476 34.75 -16.06 10.69
N ARG A 477 35.11 -15.21 11.67
CA ARG A 477 36.09 -15.55 12.71
C ARG A 477 37.44 -16.02 12.14
N ASN A 478 37.95 -15.28 11.17
CA ASN A 478 39.18 -15.57 10.45
C ASN A 478 39.20 -16.87 9.62
N LYS A 479 38.00 -17.35 9.22
CA LYS A 479 37.88 -18.52 8.35
C LYS A 479 37.62 -18.10 6.90
N VAL A 480 38.57 -17.34 6.33
CA VAL A 480 38.53 -16.98 4.91
C VAL A 480 39.52 -17.89 4.16
N PRO A 481 39.11 -18.51 3.04
CA PRO A 481 40.01 -19.31 2.22
C PRO A 481 41.20 -18.50 1.73
N PRO A 482 42.46 -19.05 1.78
CA PRO A 482 43.67 -18.31 1.39
C PRO A 482 43.64 -17.76 -0.04
N ALA A 483 42.97 -18.45 -0.97
CA ALA A 483 42.82 -17.97 -2.33
C ALA A 483 42.05 -16.64 -2.41
N LEU A 484 40.97 -16.51 -1.63
CA LEU A 484 40.17 -15.27 -1.53
C LEU A 484 40.95 -14.18 -0.79
N GLU A 485 41.64 -14.53 0.26
CA GLU A 485 42.49 -13.60 1.02
C GLU A 485 43.54 -12.98 0.11
N ASN A 486 44.25 -13.79 -0.67
CA ASN A 486 45.21 -13.32 -1.67
C ASN A 486 44.55 -12.42 -2.73
N MET A 487 43.38 -12.83 -3.29
CA MET A 487 42.67 -12.05 -4.32
C MET A 487 42.20 -10.68 -3.81
N LEU A 488 41.80 -10.58 -2.55
CA LEU A 488 41.29 -9.34 -1.96
C LEU A 488 42.38 -8.44 -1.40
N SER A 489 43.56 -9.00 -1.05
CA SER A 489 44.72 -8.27 -0.51
C SER A 489 45.54 -7.59 -1.60
N VAL A 490 45.49 -8.06 -2.85
CA VAL A 490 46.26 -7.47 -3.96
C VAL A 490 45.73 -6.08 -4.28
N SER A 491 46.54 -5.08 -3.99
CA SER A 491 46.29 -3.68 -4.33
C SER A 491 46.50 -3.47 -5.83
N ASN A 492 45.51 -2.89 -6.49
CA ASN A 492 45.39 -2.54 -7.91
C ASN A 492 46.75 -2.25 -8.58
N LYS A 493 47.32 -3.23 -9.26
CA LYS A 493 48.16 -2.98 -10.43
C LYS A 493 47.60 -3.84 -11.55
N SER A 494 46.90 -3.17 -12.45
CA SER A 494 46.60 -3.50 -13.84
C SER A 494 46.85 -4.95 -14.34
N GLU A 495 46.19 -5.91 -13.73
CA GLU A 495 45.95 -7.19 -14.40
C GLU A 495 44.45 -7.23 -14.73
N LEU A 496 44.14 -7.04 -16.01
CA LEU A 496 42.79 -7.31 -16.53
C LEU A 496 42.50 -8.78 -16.22
N PRO A 497 41.46 -9.11 -15.46
CA PRO A 497 41.11 -10.48 -15.19
C PRO A 497 40.83 -11.20 -16.51
N ALA A 498 41.24 -12.45 -16.63
CA ALA A 498 40.74 -13.29 -17.72
C ALA A 498 39.21 -13.43 -17.54
N VAL A 499 38.49 -12.99 -18.54
CA VAL A 499 37.01 -13.02 -18.49
C VAL A 499 36.50 -13.99 -19.55
N ILE A 500 35.70 -14.96 -19.13
CA ILE A 500 35.02 -15.88 -20.03
C ILE A 500 33.62 -15.31 -20.29
N TYR A 501 33.35 -14.97 -21.55
CA TYR A 501 32.04 -14.51 -21.97
C TYR A 501 31.28 -15.66 -22.65
N ASN A 502 29.99 -15.79 -22.37
CA ASN A 502 29.07 -16.45 -23.28
C ASN A 502 28.83 -15.50 -24.45
N ALA A 503 29.32 -15.88 -25.61
CA ALA A 503 29.31 -15.02 -26.78
C ALA A 503 28.56 -15.70 -27.93
N THR A 504 27.74 -14.91 -28.64
CA THR A 504 27.15 -15.36 -29.90
C THR A 504 28.08 -15.00 -31.03
N ILE A 505 28.62 -16.00 -31.69
CA ILE A 505 29.54 -15.84 -32.82
C ILE A 505 28.81 -16.20 -34.09
N LEU A 506 28.85 -15.29 -35.07
CA LEU A 506 28.43 -15.59 -36.42
C LEU A 506 29.66 -15.94 -37.25
N SER A 507 29.67 -17.13 -37.88
CA SER A 507 30.68 -17.52 -38.85
C SER A 507 30.02 -17.65 -40.22
N VAL A 508 30.63 -17.05 -41.22
CA VAL A 508 30.18 -17.08 -42.63
C VAL A 508 31.16 -17.85 -43.49
N PRO A 509 30.70 -18.45 -44.63
CA PRO A 509 31.54 -19.30 -45.46
C PRO A 509 32.73 -18.59 -46.10
N ASP A 510 32.61 -17.32 -46.46
CA ASP A 510 33.68 -16.56 -47.08
C ASP A 510 33.70 -15.07 -46.66
N GLU A 511 34.79 -14.40 -46.94
CA GLU A 511 35.06 -13.01 -46.55
C GLU A 511 34.18 -11.98 -47.31
N ASN A 512 33.70 -12.30 -48.49
CA ASN A 512 32.87 -11.38 -49.29
C ASN A 512 31.47 -11.23 -48.63
N ILE A 513 30.90 -12.34 -48.18
CA ILE A 513 29.64 -12.35 -47.43
C ILE A 513 29.78 -11.51 -46.14
N PHE A 514 30.92 -11.59 -45.50
CA PHE A 514 31.22 -10.80 -44.33
C PHE A 514 31.30 -9.29 -44.65
N ARG A 515 31.92 -8.93 -45.76
CA ARG A 515 32.01 -7.54 -46.24
C ARG A 515 30.64 -6.98 -46.57
N ASP A 516 29.79 -7.74 -47.25
CA ASP A 516 28.40 -7.37 -47.53
C ASP A 516 27.60 -7.14 -46.22
N LEU A 517 27.83 -7.91 -45.18
CA LEU A 517 27.23 -7.75 -43.85
C LEU A 517 27.64 -6.43 -43.19
N LEU A 518 28.92 -6.06 -43.29
CA LEU A 518 29.46 -4.81 -42.75
C LEU A 518 28.95 -3.58 -43.50
N GLU A 519 28.83 -3.68 -44.82
CA GLU A 519 28.34 -2.61 -45.70
C GLU A 519 26.83 -2.39 -45.54
N ALA A 520 26.09 -3.36 -45.05
CA ALA A 520 24.66 -3.24 -44.76
C ALA A 520 24.44 -2.31 -43.55
N SER A 521 24.21 -1.02 -43.82
CA SER A 521 24.12 0.06 -42.80
C SER A 521 23.17 -0.20 -41.63
N ARG A 522 22.23 -1.15 -41.76
CA ARG A 522 21.28 -1.53 -40.71
C ARG A 522 21.79 -2.65 -39.77
N LEU A 523 22.82 -3.40 -40.20
CA LEU A 523 23.30 -4.58 -39.44
C LEU A 523 24.55 -4.30 -38.65
N GLY A 524 25.34 -3.29 -39.02
CA GLY A 524 26.58 -2.91 -38.34
C GLY A 524 26.41 -2.65 -36.86
N LYS A 525 25.25 -2.15 -36.45
CA LYS A 525 24.93 -1.95 -35.00
C LYS A 525 24.88 -3.23 -34.18
N TRP A 526 24.70 -4.39 -34.79
CA TRP A 526 24.64 -5.68 -34.16
C TRP A 526 25.98 -6.41 -34.13
N ILE A 527 26.99 -5.89 -34.83
CA ILE A 527 28.35 -6.44 -34.90
C ILE A 527 29.16 -5.76 -33.80
N LEU A 528 29.56 -6.54 -32.79
CA LEU A 528 30.29 -6.04 -31.63
C LEU A 528 31.79 -6.02 -31.88
N GLN A 529 32.33 -7.11 -32.45
CA GLN A 529 33.78 -7.24 -32.71
C GLN A 529 34.04 -8.28 -33.78
N GLN A 530 34.99 -8.02 -34.66
CA GLN A 530 35.51 -9.00 -35.60
C GLN A 530 36.53 -9.90 -34.89
N ILE A 531 36.37 -11.23 -35.00
CA ILE A 531 37.26 -12.22 -34.42
C ILE A 531 38.30 -12.66 -35.44
N ASN A 532 37.87 -12.94 -36.67
CA ASN A 532 38.70 -13.30 -37.78
C ASN A 532 38.01 -12.89 -39.13
N PRO A 533 38.62 -13.09 -40.31
CA PRO A 533 38.03 -12.64 -41.59
C PRO A 533 36.63 -13.16 -41.91
N THR A 534 36.21 -14.26 -41.30
CA THR A 534 34.91 -14.91 -41.53
C THR A 534 34.03 -15.05 -40.29
N SER A 535 34.47 -14.51 -39.13
CA SER A 535 33.73 -14.68 -37.87
C SER A 535 33.67 -13.38 -37.07
N VAL A 536 32.47 -13.08 -36.54
CA VAL A 536 32.22 -11.89 -35.73
C VAL A 536 31.44 -12.22 -34.48
N LEU A 537 31.71 -11.46 -33.43
CA LEU A 537 30.89 -11.39 -32.24
C LEU A 537 29.69 -10.51 -32.53
N ILE A 538 28.48 -11.02 -32.26
CA ILE A 538 27.22 -10.31 -32.51
C ILE A 538 26.40 -10.16 -31.23
N ASP A 539 25.62 -9.07 -31.14
CA ASP A 539 24.61 -8.92 -30.13
C ASP A 539 23.48 -9.95 -30.40
N PRO A 540 23.11 -10.81 -29.42
CA PRO A 540 22.03 -11.77 -29.57
C PRO A 540 20.70 -11.18 -30.04
N LYS A 541 20.44 -9.90 -29.75
CA LYS A 541 19.24 -9.19 -30.21
C LYS A 541 19.20 -9.03 -31.71
N GLY A 542 20.35 -9.03 -32.38
CA GLY A 542 20.48 -8.89 -33.82
C GLY A 542 20.27 -10.17 -34.63
N ILE A 543 20.19 -11.33 -33.98
CA ILE A 543 20.13 -12.65 -34.67
C ILE A 543 19.01 -12.71 -35.72
N LYS A 544 17.83 -12.18 -35.40
CA LYS A 544 16.67 -12.20 -36.35
C LYS A 544 16.93 -11.37 -37.59
N ASP A 545 17.52 -10.21 -37.45
CA ASP A 545 17.79 -9.29 -38.57
C ASP A 545 18.92 -9.81 -39.45
N ILE A 546 20.00 -10.29 -38.84
CA ILE A 546 21.15 -10.91 -39.51
C ILE A 546 20.71 -12.17 -40.27
N ARG A 547 19.92 -13.03 -39.64
CA ARG A 547 19.38 -14.25 -40.27
C ARG A 547 18.54 -13.90 -41.51
N ARG A 548 17.67 -12.90 -41.43
CA ARG A 548 16.85 -12.46 -42.58
C ARG A 548 17.72 -12.02 -43.73
N PHE A 549 18.73 -11.20 -43.45
CA PHE A 549 19.67 -10.71 -44.49
C PHE A 549 20.45 -11.85 -45.16
N LEU A 550 20.95 -12.82 -44.39
CA LEU A 550 21.66 -13.98 -44.92
C LEU A 550 20.74 -14.87 -45.75
N MET A 551 19.48 -15.06 -45.36
CA MET A 551 18.47 -15.78 -46.14
C MET A 551 18.15 -15.06 -47.48
N GLU A 552 18.12 -13.74 -47.51
CA GLU A 552 17.96 -12.96 -48.76
C GLU A 552 19.14 -13.15 -49.73
N LYS A 553 20.30 -13.56 -49.22
CA LYS A 553 21.51 -13.91 -49.95
C LYS A 553 21.62 -15.44 -50.20
N GLU A 554 20.53 -16.20 -50.00
CA GLU A 554 20.46 -17.67 -50.11
C GLU A 554 21.41 -18.44 -49.17
N ILE A 555 21.84 -17.80 -48.05
CA ILE A 555 22.71 -18.41 -47.06
C ILE A 555 21.86 -18.91 -45.88
N PHE A 556 21.86 -20.22 -45.66
CA PHE A 556 21.17 -20.83 -44.55
C PHE A 556 21.98 -20.68 -43.24
N VAL A 557 21.33 -20.20 -42.19
CA VAL A 557 21.96 -20.03 -40.85
C VAL A 557 21.51 -21.17 -39.96
N ASP A 558 22.46 -21.98 -39.54
CA ASP A 558 22.28 -22.98 -38.47
C ASP A 558 22.66 -22.37 -37.12
N ILE A 559 21.78 -22.53 -36.11
CA ILE A 559 22.01 -22.02 -34.74
C ILE A 559 22.41 -23.19 -33.87
N GLN A 560 23.70 -23.32 -33.60
CA GLN A 560 24.25 -24.26 -32.65
C GLN A 560 24.14 -23.64 -31.23
N LYS A 561 23.59 -24.40 -30.29
CA LYS A 561 23.41 -23.99 -28.89
C LYS A 561 24.63 -24.37 -28.06
#